data_915304c9286da849bd14a2a5b516ec41
#
_entry.id   915304c9286da849bd14a2a5b516ec41
#
_cell.length_a   1.000
_cell.length_b   1.000
_cell.length_c   1.000
_cell.angle_alpha   90.00
_cell.angle_beta   90.00
_cell.angle_gamma   90.00
#
_symmetry.space_group_name_H-M   'P 1'
#
loop_
_entity.id
_entity.type
_entity.pdbx_description
1 polymer ?
#
loop_
_entity_poly.entity_id
_entity_poly.type
_entity_poly.pdbx_seq_one_letter_code
_entity_poly.pdbx_strand_id
1 'polypeptide(L)'
;IEPITLQFCLCSEHGEAYEWDDYTLENICNWFWQREFKPFISYDNIEEIYYLKARKIIKRYTKDKKGVLEIEFQPYTNYAYRSFQKVITVKDTREIKLNNVSNVDEEYAPVIDIECLKEGDITIRNS
;
A
#
# COMPACT_ATOMS: atom_id res chain seq x y z
N ILE A 1 -1.37 -1.96 -16.71
CA ILE A 1 -1.58 -1.28 -15.40
C ILE A 1 -1.24 0.18 -15.57
N GLU A 2 -2.22 1.05 -15.31
CA GLU A 2 -2.02 2.48 -15.41
C GLU A 2 -1.22 3.00 -14.22
N PRO A 3 -0.23 3.88 -14.44
CA PRO A 3 0.53 4.49 -13.36
C PRO A 3 -0.34 5.49 -12.57
N ILE A 4 0.02 5.68 -11.32
CA ILE A 4 -0.60 6.67 -10.43
C ILE A 4 0.36 7.85 -10.31
N THR A 5 -0.12 9.05 -10.59
CA THR A 5 0.67 10.26 -10.48
C THR A 5 0.26 11.04 -9.23
N LEU A 6 1.22 11.32 -8.37
CA LEU A 6 1.05 12.14 -7.18
C LEU A 6 1.86 13.43 -7.29
N GLN A 7 1.29 14.51 -6.81
CA GLN A 7 1.92 15.82 -6.78
C GLN A 7 2.22 16.25 -5.35
N PHE A 8 3.44 16.70 -5.13
CA PHE A 8 3.91 17.15 -3.83
C PHE A 8 4.39 18.59 -3.94
N CYS A 9 3.99 19.42 -3.02
CA CYS A 9 4.52 20.78 -2.87
C CYS A 9 5.19 20.94 -1.50
N LEU A 10 6.22 21.76 -1.45
CA LEU A 10 6.84 22.15 -0.21
C LEU A 10 6.19 23.45 0.27
N CYS A 11 5.52 23.41 1.40
CA CYS A 11 4.81 24.57 1.94
C CYS A 11 4.94 24.66 3.46
N SER A 12 4.69 25.88 3.96
CA SER A 12 4.61 26.13 5.40
C SER A 12 3.29 25.61 5.97
N GLU A 13 3.18 25.62 7.30
CA GLU A 13 1.92 25.32 8.00
C GLU A 13 0.76 26.26 7.58
N HIS A 14 1.10 27.45 7.08
CA HIS A 14 0.12 28.45 6.60
C HIS A 14 -0.15 28.38 5.09
N GLY A 15 0.42 27.38 4.40
CA GLY A 15 0.21 27.17 2.97
C GLY A 15 1.10 28.01 2.05
N GLU A 16 2.10 28.71 2.57
CA GLU A 16 3.06 29.44 1.76
C GLU A 16 4.05 28.47 1.10
N ALA A 17 4.30 28.66 -0.19
CA ALA A 17 5.23 27.83 -0.93
C ALA A 17 6.68 28.13 -0.56
N TYR A 18 7.43 27.09 -0.21
CA TYR A 18 8.86 27.14 -0.01
C TYR A 18 9.62 26.72 -1.26
N GLU A 19 10.89 27.13 -1.33
CA GLU A 19 11.79 26.66 -2.35
C GLU A 19 12.16 25.19 -2.14
N TRP A 20 12.21 24.45 -3.24
CA TRP A 20 12.81 23.13 -3.29
C TRP A 20 14.34 23.28 -3.28
N ASP A 21 14.96 23.33 -2.11
CA ASP A 21 16.41 23.28 -2.02
C ASP A 21 16.93 21.89 -2.46
N ASP A 22 18.18 21.87 -2.93
CA ASP A 22 18.76 20.65 -3.49
C ASP A 22 18.86 19.51 -2.48
N TYR A 23 19.11 19.84 -1.21
CA TYR A 23 19.19 18.86 -0.13
C TYR A 23 17.84 18.20 0.17
N THR A 24 16.78 18.99 0.34
CA THR A 24 15.43 18.49 0.58
C THR A 24 14.93 17.67 -0.62
N LEU A 25 15.19 18.17 -1.83
CA LEU A 25 14.80 17.48 -3.05
C LEU A 25 15.49 16.13 -3.19
N GLU A 26 16.78 16.06 -2.93
CA GLU A 26 17.55 14.81 -2.97
C GLU A 26 17.04 13.79 -1.93
N ASN A 27 16.79 14.23 -0.71
CA ASN A 27 16.26 13.37 0.35
C ASN A 27 14.89 12.80 0.01
N ILE A 28 13.98 13.61 -0.51
CA ILE A 28 12.64 13.16 -0.92
C ILE A 28 12.73 12.20 -2.11
N CYS A 29 13.53 12.53 -3.11
CA CYS A 29 13.73 11.64 -4.25
C CYS A 29 14.31 10.29 -3.83
N ASN A 30 15.30 10.28 -2.95
CA ASN A 30 15.88 9.05 -2.42
C ASN A 30 14.89 8.25 -1.59
N TRP A 31 14.03 8.91 -0.84
CA TRP A 31 13.00 8.27 -0.06
C TRP A 31 11.97 7.56 -0.94
N PHE A 32 11.51 8.20 -2.01
CA PHE A 32 10.54 7.61 -2.93
C PHE A 32 11.17 6.62 -3.92
N TRP A 33 12.45 6.80 -4.26
CA TRP A 33 13.13 5.94 -5.24
C TRP A 33 13.61 4.65 -4.59
N GLN A 34 12.68 3.69 -4.45
CA GLN A 34 12.94 2.39 -3.85
C GLN A 34 13.00 1.30 -4.91
N ARG A 35 13.78 0.26 -4.65
CA ARG A 35 13.89 -0.89 -5.55
C ARG A 35 12.67 -1.80 -5.51
N GLU A 36 11.98 -1.82 -4.39
CA GLU A 36 10.84 -2.67 -4.11
C GLU A 36 9.54 -1.87 -4.10
N PHE A 37 8.43 -2.56 -4.33
CA PHE A 37 7.11 -1.99 -4.11
C PHE A 37 6.89 -1.75 -2.61
N LYS A 38 6.43 -0.56 -2.27
CA LYS A 38 6.14 -0.16 -0.89
C LYS A 38 4.66 0.10 -0.69
N PRO A 39 4.13 -0.18 0.52
CA PRO A 39 2.73 0.11 0.80
C PRO A 39 2.46 1.60 0.79
N PHE A 40 1.38 1.97 0.16
CA PHE A 40 0.83 3.33 0.13
C PHE A 40 -0.59 3.32 0.68
N ILE A 41 -0.84 4.18 1.65
CA ILE A 41 -2.13 4.34 2.30
C ILE A 41 -2.49 5.82 2.27
N SER A 42 -3.68 6.14 1.76
CA SER A 42 -4.21 7.50 1.78
C SER A 42 -5.05 7.74 3.04
N TYR A 43 -5.00 8.94 3.58
CA TYR A 43 -5.88 9.32 4.70
C TYR A 43 -7.35 9.32 4.33
N ASP A 44 -7.69 9.47 3.07
CA ASP A 44 -9.07 9.42 2.59
C ASP A 44 -9.65 8.01 2.66
N ASN A 45 -8.81 7.01 2.56
CA ASN A 45 -9.22 5.61 2.68
C ASN A 45 -8.08 4.76 3.28
N ILE A 46 -8.03 4.76 4.59
CA ILE A 46 -6.98 4.05 5.36
C ILE A 46 -7.08 2.53 5.31
N GLU A 47 -8.20 1.99 4.86
CA GLU A 47 -8.41 0.54 4.75
C GLU A 47 -7.82 -0.06 3.48
N GLU A 48 -7.59 0.77 2.47
CA GLU A 48 -7.04 0.33 1.20
C GLU A 48 -5.54 0.56 1.10
N ILE A 49 -4.83 -0.51 0.81
CA ILE A 49 -3.38 -0.52 0.68
C ILE A 49 -3.00 -0.78 -0.77
N TYR A 50 -2.29 0.17 -1.36
CA TYR A 50 -1.66 0.00 -2.66
C TYR A 50 -0.18 -0.26 -2.48
N TYR A 51 0.39 -1.12 -3.30
CA TYR A 51 1.83 -1.33 -3.35
C TYR A 51 2.38 -0.61 -4.56
N LEU A 52 3.17 0.42 -4.33
CA LEU A 52 3.66 1.33 -5.34
C LEU A 52 5.18 1.36 -5.40
N LYS A 53 5.68 1.61 -6.58
CA LYS A 53 7.10 1.86 -6.84
C LYS A 53 7.24 3.10 -7.72
N ALA A 54 8.09 4.03 -7.32
CA ALA A 54 8.36 5.20 -8.13
C ALA A 54 9.00 4.81 -9.46
N ARG A 55 8.45 5.34 -10.53
CA ARG A 55 8.86 5.07 -11.90
C ARG A 55 9.52 6.29 -12.54
N LYS A 56 9.00 7.48 -12.26
CA LYS A 56 9.44 8.72 -12.86
C LYS A 56 9.23 9.89 -11.89
N ILE A 57 10.18 10.77 -11.85
CA ILE A 57 10.12 12.00 -11.05
C ILE A 57 10.25 13.19 -12.00
N ILE A 58 9.28 14.09 -11.97
CA ILE A 58 9.21 15.28 -12.79
C ILE A 58 9.19 16.50 -11.88
N LYS A 59 10.14 17.38 -12.10
CA LYS A 59 10.25 18.65 -11.38
C LYS A 59 9.50 19.72 -12.16
N ARG A 60 8.38 20.19 -11.62
CA ARG A 60 7.56 21.24 -12.21
C ARG A 60 7.57 22.47 -11.32
N TYR A 61 8.64 23.23 -11.37
CA TYR A 61 8.75 24.45 -10.60
C TYR A 61 9.39 25.59 -11.40
N THR A 62 9.15 26.80 -10.91
CA THR A 62 9.63 28.06 -11.49
C THR A 62 11.15 28.24 -11.28
N LYS A 63 11.70 29.34 -11.82
CA LYS A 63 13.09 29.74 -11.59
C LYS A 63 13.42 29.90 -10.10
N ASP A 64 12.42 30.27 -9.29
CA ASP A 64 12.53 30.40 -7.84
C ASP A 64 12.49 29.06 -7.11
N LYS A 65 12.53 27.94 -7.82
CA LYS A 65 12.42 26.58 -7.29
C LYS A 65 11.18 26.32 -6.44
N LYS A 66 10.12 27.08 -6.64
CA LYS A 66 8.81 26.90 -6.03
C LYS A 66 7.89 26.18 -7.00
N GLY A 67 7.12 25.24 -6.50
CA GLY A 67 6.16 24.53 -7.34
C GLY A 67 5.95 23.10 -6.89
N VAL A 68 5.72 22.24 -7.85
CA VAL A 68 5.27 20.87 -7.64
C VAL A 68 6.32 19.86 -8.08
N LEU A 69 6.57 18.89 -7.22
CA LEU A 69 7.26 17.67 -7.57
C LEU A 69 6.21 16.63 -7.93
N GLU A 70 6.21 16.17 -9.16
CA GLU A 70 5.30 15.17 -9.66
C GLU A 70 6.01 13.82 -9.72
N ILE A 71 5.44 12.82 -9.07
CA ILE A 71 6.01 11.48 -9.04
C ILE A 71 4.98 10.50 -9.62
N GLU A 72 5.42 9.78 -10.64
CA GLU A 72 4.66 8.72 -11.26
C GLU A 72 5.04 7.39 -10.62
N PHE A 73 4.05 6.70 -10.07
CA PHE A 73 4.21 5.41 -9.43
C PHE A 73 3.62 4.29 -10.27
N GLN A 74 4.34 3.20 -10.35
CA GLN A 74 3.86 1.95 -10.91
C GLN A 74 3.20 1.11 -9.81
N PRO A 75 1.90 0.80 -9.90
CA PRO A 75 1.27 -0.14 -8.99
C PRO A 75 1.74 -1.57 -9.24
N TYR A 76 1.79 -2.37 -8.19
CA TYR A 76 2.05 -3.81 -8.30
C TYR A 76 0.91 -4.54 -8.99
N THR A 77 -0.33 -4.17 -8.67
CA THR A 77 -1.56 -4.71 -9.25
C THR A 77 -2.55 -3.60 -9.55
N ASN A 78 -3.62 -3.93 -10.30
CA ASN A 78 -4.71 -2.99 -10.61
C ASN A 78 -5.72 -2.77 -9.46
N TYR A 79 -5.51 -3.41 -8.32
CA TYR A 79 -6.44 -3.34 -7.20
C TYR A 79 -5.71 -3.05 -5.89
N ALA A 80 -6.46 -2.55 -4.93
CA ALA A 80 -6.00 -2.33 -3.57
C ALA A 80 -6.11 -3.61 -2.74
N TYR A 81 -5.23 -3.71 -1.76
CA TYR A 81 -5.31 -4.73 -0.74
C TYR A 81 -5.95 -4.16 0.52
N ARG A 82 -6.70 -4.97 1.22
CA ARG A 82 -7.26 -4.63 2.51
C ARG A 82 -6.66 -5.56 3.56
N SER A 83 -6.12 -4.99 4.62
CA SER A 83 -5.67 -5.79 5.75
C SER A 83 -6.89 -6.32 6.49
N PHE A 84 -6.98 -7.63 6.61
CA PHE A 84 -8.05 -8.31 7.31
C PHE A 84 -7.47 -9.38 8.22
N GLN A 85 -7.84 -9.34 9.48
CA GLN A 85 -7.49 -10.38 10.44
C GLN A 85 -8.76 -10.86 11.16
N LYS A 86 -8.99 -12.14 11.11
CA LYS A 86 -10.07 -12.79 11.82
C LYS A 86 -9.51 -13.87 12.74
N VAL A 87 -9.80 -13.77 14.03
CA VAL A 87 -9.44 -14.78 15.00
C VAL A 87 -10.68 -15.60 15.34
N ILE A 88 -10.57 -16.91 15.20
CA ILE A 88 -11.64 -17.86 15.49
C ILE A 88 -11.13 -18.83 16.54
N THR A 89 -11.81 -18.89 17.68
CA THR A 89 -11.56 -19.92 18.69
C THR A 89 -12.54 -21.07 18.48
N VAL A 90 -11.99 -22.26 18.30
CA VAL A 90 -12.77 -23.46 18.02
C VAL A 90 -12.77 -24.36 19.25
N LYS A 91 -13.97 -24.69 19.72
CA LYS A 91 -14.19 -25.73 20.73
C LYS A 91 -15.24 -26.70 20.21
N ASP A 92 -14.92 -27.97 20.17
CA ASP A 92 -15.83 -29.04 19.80
C ASP A 92 -16.51 -28.87 18.42
N THR A 93 -16.00 -27.98 17.59
CA THR A 93 -16.49 -27.76 16.22
C THR A 93 -15.68 -28.61 15.26
N ARG A 94 -16.38 -29.28 14.35
CA ARG A 94 -15.74 -30.18 13.39
C ARG A 94 -15.36 -29.51 12.08
N GLU A 95 -16.04 -28.43 11.72
CA GLU A 95 -15.82 -27.73 10.46
C GLU A 95 -16.04 -26.22 10.60
N ILE A 96 -15.15 -25.44 10.02
CA ILE A 96 -15.26 -23.99 9.89
C ILE A 96 -15.17 -23.64 8.42
N LYS A 97 -16.10 -22.83 7.93
CA LYS A 97 -16.07 -22.27 6.58
C LYS A 97 -15.58 -20.85 6.59
N LEU A 98 -14.56 -20.57 5.78
CA LEU A 98 -14.03 -19.23 5.54
C LEU A 98 -14.41 -18.82 4.13
N ASN A 99 -15.08 -17.69 3.98
CA ASN A 99 -15.46 -17.15 2.69
C ASN A 99 -14.50 -16.04 2.26
N ASN A 100 -14.11 -16.06 1.01
CA ASN A 100 -13.40 -14.94 0.41
C ASN A 100 -14.40 -13.81 0.16
N VAL A 101 -14.19 -12.66 0.81
CA VAL A 101 -15.03 -11.47 0.66
C VAL A 101 -14.47 -10.47 -0.37
N SER A 102 -13.41 -10.83 -1.07
CA SER A 102 -12.85 -10.01 -2.15
C SER A 102 -13.83 -9.92 -3.31
N ASN A 103 -13.88 -8.76 -3.94
CA ASN A 103 -14.62 -8.55 -5.19
C ASN A 103 -13.75 -8.72 -6.45
N VAL A 104 -12.53 -9.19 -6.28
CA VAL A 104 -11.59 -9.46 -7.37
C VAL A 104 -11.71 -10.91 -7.80
N ASP A 105 -11.88 -11.14 -9.09
CA ASP A 105 -12.00 -12.47 -9.68
C ASP A 105 -10.61 -13.05 -10.00
N GLU A 106 -9.76 -13.14 -9.00
CA GLU A 106 -8.43 -13.72 -9.07
C GLU A 106 -8.17 -14.63 -7.87
N GLU A 107 -7.28 -15.58 -8.06
CA GLU A 107 -6.84 -16.45 -6.98
C GLU A 107 -6.08 -15.64 -5.91
N TYR A 108 -6.46 -15.84 -4.68
CA TYR A 108 -5.83 -15.23 -3.53
C TYR A 108 -5.37 -16.30 -2.54
N ALA A 109 -4.12 -16.23 -2.12
CA ALA A 109 -3.56 -17.13 -1.12
C ALA A 109 -3.58 -16.46 0.27
N PRO A 110 -4.53 -16.80 1.15
CA PRO A 110 -4.56 -16.28 2.51
C PRO A 110 -3.43 -16.88 3.35
N VAL A 111 -3.01 -16.14 4.37
CA VAL A 111 -2.14 -16.66 5.42
C VAL A 111 -3.03 -17.15 6.56
N ILE A 112 -2.86 -18.40 6.95
CA ILE A 112 -3.63 -19.03 8.02
C ILE A 112 -2.65 -19.49 9.10
N ASP A 113 -2.76 -18.91 10.29
CA ASP A 113 -2.01 -19.32 11.47
C ASP A 113 -2.91 -20.15 12.39
N ILE A 114 -2.44 -21.34 12.74
CA ILE A 114 -3.20 -22.26 13.57
C ILE A 114 -2.42 -22.58 14.83
N GLU A 115 -3.00 -22.28 15.98
CA GLU A 115 -2.51 -22.69 17.28
C GLU A 115 -3.33 -23.87 17.80
N CYS A 116 -2.65 -25.01 17.95
CA CYS A 116 -3.28 -26.24 18.46
C CYS A 116 -3.14 -26.30 19.99
N LEU A 117 -4.25 -26.30 20.69
CA LEU A 117 -4.29 -26.41 22.15
C LEU A 117 -4.36 -27.86 22.64
N LYS A 118 -4.69 -28.80 21.76
CA LYS A 118 -4.74 -30.24 22.01
C LYS A 118 -4.19 -31.00 20.81
N GLU A 119 -3.75 -32.21 21.05
CA GLU A 119 -3.37 -33.13 19.98
C GLU A 119 -4.58 -33.49 19.10
N GLY A 120 -4.35 -33.53 17.80
CA GLY A 120 -5.39 -33.86 16.82
C GLY A 120 -4.94 -33.58 15.39
N ASP A 121 -5.79 -33.93 14.45
CA ASP A 121 -5.57 -33.73 13.02
C ASP A 121 -6.35 -32.52 12.49
N ILE A 122 -5.70 -31.75 11.62
CA ILE A 122 -6.27 -30.58 10.95
C ILE A 122 -6.22 -30.81 9.45
N THR A 123 -7.34 -30.61 8.78
CA THR A 123 -7.43 -30.69 7.32
C THR A 123 -7.92 -29.36 6.77
N ILE A 124 -7.17 -28.78 5.81
CA ILE A 124 -7.54 -27.57 5.09
C ILE A 124 -7.96 -27.96 3.68
N ARG A 125 -9.15 -27.55 3.27
CA ARG A 125 -9.69 -27.78 1.93
C ARG A 125 -10.02 -26.47 1.26
N ASN A 126 -9.66 -26.35 0.00
CA ASN A 126 -10.09 -25.26 -0.87
C ASN A 126 -11.17 -25.81 -1.81
N SER A 127 -12.29 -25.15 -1.81
CA SER A 127 -13.41 -25.58 -2.66
C SER A 127 -13.86 -24.45 -3.58
#